data_7587427c621248b96c3c42103e789247
#
_entry.id   7587427c621248b96c3c42103e789247
#
_cell.length_a   1.000
_cell.length_b   1.000
_cell.length_c   1.000
_cell.angle_alpha   90.00
_cell.angle_beta   90.00
_cell.angle_gamma   90.00
#
_symmetry.space_group_name_H-M   'P 1'
#
loop_
_entity.id
_entity.type
_entity.pdbx_description
1 polymer ?
#
loop_
_entity_poly.entity_id
_entity_poly.type
_entity_poly.pdbx_seq_one_letter_code
_entity_poly.pdbx_strand_id
1 'polypeptide(L)'
;MPPKPPTTSSARAALVALALVAAAATPAYADGGGSERWSAAPSSGGGTRPAKDGRPYFYAEGTPGTVLQDTLSVTNPGPRPRTVALRGADADNTGSGAFSLTPAKGKPEDTGAWITFAKKRVTVPARTRAEVPFTLTVPAGALPGDHPGAIVASSGGHTVGVRVHLRVGGPTLSALTVERVRVDEDAGRITYDLVNRGNTVLTPKLAVHAEGVFGTLVDRPARTLPVELLPGRRVSLTEPWPDAPAFDAADVRLTATAAGGARDTAKASHRFVPWGAVAGGAALLAAAAAAYRLVRRRRRDAAAPPESEEQDVARELATAGTGEVR
;
A
#
# COMPACT_ATOMS: atom_id res chain seq x y z
N MET A 1 15.48 -31.27 -81.43
CA MET A 1 16.50 -32.12 -80.79
C MET A 1 17.09 -31.28 -79.59
N PRO A 2 16.95 -31.72 -78.34
CA PRO A 2 17.38 -31.02 -77.18
C PRO A 2 18.84 -31.29 -76.82
N PRO A 3 19.37 -30.57 -75.84
CA PRO A 3 20.02 -31.29 -74.78
C PRO A 3 19.53 -30.86 -73.35
N LYS A 4 19.62 -31.85 -72.50
CA LYS A 4 19.21 -32.04 -71.13
C LYS A 4 20.22 -31.39 -70.14
N PRO A 5 19.83 -31.14 -68.90
CA PRO A 5 20.48 -30.31 -67.93
C PRO A 5 21.56 -31.02 -67.08
N PRO A 6 22.19 -30.31 -66.18
CA PRO A 6 22.71 -30.96 -64.99
C PRO A 6 21.96 -30.56 -63.70
N THR A 7 21.81 -31.56 -62.89
CA THR A 7 21.36 -31.63 -61.53
C THR A 7 22.33 -30.95 -60.55
N THR A 8 21.83 -30.19 -59.59
CA THR A 8 22.43 -30.15 -58.23
C THR A 8 21.39 -29.74 -57.20
N SER A 9 21.17 -30.65 -56.34
CA SER A 9 21.22 -30.61 -54.89
C SER A 9 20.31 -29.64 -54.10
N SER A 10 19.38 -30.26 -53.47
CA SER A 10 18.63 -30.00 -52.26
C SER A 10 19.17 -28.90 -51.31
N ALA A 11 18.32 -27.89 -51.07
CA ALA A 11 18.27 -27.21 -49.79
C ALA A 11 16.78 -26.99 -49.46
N ARG A 12 16.28 -27.75 -48.49
CA ARG A 12 14.94 -27.59 -47.94
C ARG A 12 14.92 -26.30 -47.10
N ALA A 13 14.41 -25.24 -47.68
CA ALA A 13 14.00 -24.05 -46.94
C ALA A 13 12.56 -24.24 -46.50
N ALA A 14 12.34 -24.51 -45.21
CA ALA A 14 11.03 -24.53 -44.61
C ALA A 14 10.50 -23.09 -44.53
N LEU A 15 9.59 -22.75 -45.44
CA LEU A 15 8.77 -21.54 -45.34
C LEU A 15 7.73 -21.75 -44.26
N VAL A 16 8.02 -21.17 -43.05
CA VAL A 16 7.01 -20.98 -42.04
C VAL A 16 6.16 -19.80 -42.49
N ALA A 17 4.98 -20.08 -43.01
CA ALA A 17 3.95 -19.09 -43.27
C ALA A 17 3.41 -18.61 -41.93
N LEU A 18 3.86 -17.46 -41.48
CA LEU A 18 3.31 -16.73 -40.32
C LEU A 18 1.99 -16.10 -40.79
N ALA A 19 0.87 -16.81 -40.55
CA ALA A 19 -0.45 -16.25 -40.71
C ALA A 19 -0.66 -15.22 -39.60
N LEU A 20 -0.49 -13.93 -39.91
CA LEU A 20 -0.96 -12.82 -39.08
C LEU A 20 -2.50 -12.87 -39.09
N VAL A 21 -3.09 -13.52 -38.09
CA VAL A 21 -4.48 -13.31 -37.73
C VAL A 21 -4.53 -11.92 -37.06
N ALA A 22 -4.86 -10.91 -37.87
CA ALA A 22 -5.31 -9.63 -37.34
C ALA A 22 -6.64 -9.89 -36.60
N ALA A 23 -6.56 -10.21 -35.32
CA ALA A 23 -7.70 -10.14 -34.45
C ALA A 23 -8.07 -8.65 -34.39
N ALA A 24 -9.07 -8.27 -35.21
CA ALA A 24 -9.81 -7.05 -35.02
C ALA A 24 -10.38 -7.11 -33.59
N ALA A 25 -9.68 -6.48 -32.66
CA ALA A 25 -10.23 -6.17 -31.35
C ALA A 25 -11.40 -5.21 -31.61
N THR A 26 -12.57 -5.77 -31.87
CA THR A 26 -13.81 -5.03 -31.67
C THR A 26 -13.75 -4.52 -30.24
N PRO A 27 -13.89 -3.20 -30.00
CA PRO A 27 -14.07 -2.76 -28.64
C PRO A 27 -15.29 -3.52 -28.12
N ALA A 28 -15.06 -4.41 -27.17
CA ALA A 28 -16.13 -4.96 -26.37
C ALA A 28 -16.73 -3.72 -25.69
N TYR A 29 -17.75 -3.14 -26.30
CA TYR A 29 -18.71 -2.37 -25.58
C TYR A 29 -19.18 -3.35 -24.50
N ALA A 30 -18.70 -3.12 -23.28
CA ALA A 30 -19.27 -3.74 -22.11
C ALA A 30 -20.75 -3.37 -22.20
N ASP A 31 -21.52 -4.28 -22.71
CA ASP A 31 -22.97 -4.19 -22.79
C ASP A 31 -23.41 -3.94 -21.35
N GLY A 32 -24.04 -2.80 -21.14
CA GLY A 32 -24.39 -2.29 -19.85
C GLY A 32 -25.32 -3.22 -19.08
N GLY A 33 -24.79 -4.31 -18.55
CA GLY A 33 -25.41 -5.11 -17.49
C GLY A 33 -25.67 -4.33 -16.20
N GLY A 34 -25.62 -2.99 -16.27
CA GLY A 34 -25.96 -2.04 -15.23
C GLY A 34 -27.45 -1.72 -15.07
N SER A 35 -28.31 -2.13 -16.00
CA SER A 35 -29.71 -1.67 -16.02
C SER A 35 -30.62 -2.33 -14.99
N GLU A 36 -30.26 -3.46 -14.40
CA GLU A 36 -31.10 -4.15 -13.40
C GLU A 36 -30.68 -3.91 -11.95
N ARG A 37 -29.53 -3.28 -11.72
CA ARG A 37 -29.04 -3.04 -10.37
C ARG A 37 -29.66 -1.75 -9.81
N TRP A 38 -30.37 -1.86 -8.69
CA TRP A 38 -30.89 -0.70 -8.00
C TRP A 38 -29.75 0.23 -7.51
N SER A 39 -30.06 1.51 -7.37
CA SER A 39 -29.11 2.54 -6.96
C SER A 39 -29.70 3.47 -5.91
N ALA A 40 -28.83 4.15 -5.17
CA ALA A 40 -29.19 5.22 -4.26
C ALA A 40 -28.25 6.42 -4.49
N ALA A 41 -28.82 7.63 -4.45
CA ALA A 41 -28.07 8.88 -4.66
C ALA A 41 -28.81 10.02 -3.94
N PRO A 42 -28.17 11.19 -3.71
CA PRO A 42 -28.90 12.39 -3.29
C PRO A 42 -29.98 12.73 -4.31
N SER A 43 -31.13 13.17 -3.81
CA SER A 43 -32.20 13.63 -4.72
C SER A 43 -31.77 14.89 -5.46
N SER A 44 -31.98 14.91 -6.76
CA SER A 44 -31.67 16.03 -7.65
C SER A 44 -32.90 16.62 -8.36
N GLY A 45 -34.10 16.37 -7.79
CA GLY A 45 -35.38 16.80 -8.43
C GLY A 45 -35.92 15.78 -9.42
N GLY A 46 -37.15 16.03 -9.95
CA GLY A 46 -37.96 15.07 -10.67
C GLY A 46 -37.33 14.37 -11.86
N GLY A 47 -37.74 13.11 -12.09
CA GLY A 47 -37.31 12.25 -13.17
C GLY A 47 -36.90 10.84 -12.70
N THR A 48 -37.00 9.82 -13.58
CA THR A 48 -36.67 8.41 -13.26
C THR A 48 -35.20 8.09 -13.42
N ARG A 49 -34.39 8.99 -13.98
CA ARG A 49 -32.93 8.87 -14.12
C ARG A 49 -32.23 9.87 -13.21
N PRO A 50 -31.06 9.52 -12.63
CA PRO A 50 -30.22 10.50 -11.97
C PRO A 50 -29.98 11.67 -12.95
N ALA A 51 -30.09 12.90 -12.47
CA ALA A 51 -29.75 14.05 -13.29
C ALA A 51 -28.27 13.95 -13.66
N LYS A 52 -27.90 14.33 -14.89
CA LYS A 52 -26.51 14.29 -15.37
C LYS A 52 -25.57 15.14 -14.51
N ASP A 53 -26.16 16.14 -13.83
CA ASP A 53 -25.52 17.10 -12.93
C ASP A 53 -25.91 16.88 -11.46
N GLY A 54 -26.36 15.68 -11.09
CA GLY A 54 -26.76 15.34 -9.73
C GLY A 54 -25.59 15.42 -8.75
N ARG A 55 -25.89 15.85 -7.53
CA ARG A 55 -24.89 15.85 -6.43
C ARG A 55 -24.37 14.42 -6.21
N PRO A 56 -23.04 14.18 -6.23
CA PRO A 56 -22.50 12.86 -5.95
C PRO A 56 -22.64 12.48 -4.47
N TYR A 57 -22.71 13.48 -3.56
CA TYR A 57 -22.74 13.34 -2.11
C TYR A 57 -23.72 14.32 -1.48
N PHE A 58 -24.09 14.06 -0.22
CA PHE A 58 -24.78 15.05 0.60
C PHE A 58 -23.74 16.01 1.19
N TYR A 59 -23.98 17.31 1.03
CA TYR A 59 -23.21 18.37 1.67
C TYR A 59 -24.15 19.09 2.64
N ALA A 60 -23.77 19.09 3.91
CA ALA A 60 -24.56 19.68 4.97
C ALA A 60 -23.66 20.54 5.88
N GLU A 61 -24.14 21.69 6.27
CA GLU A 61 -23.47 22.57 7.24
C GLU A 61 -24.50 23.04 8.25
N GLY A 62 -24.13 23.01 9.54
CA GLY A 62 -24.99 23.43 10.62
C GLY A 62 -24.21 23.66 11.90
N THR A 63 -24.75 24.51 12.77
CA THR A 63 -24.23 24.69 14.12
C THR A 63 -24.73 23.60 15.07
N PRO A 64 -24.11 23.37 16.22
CA PRO A 64 -24.66 22.47 17.25
C PRO A 64 -26.12 22.78 17.56
N GLY A 65 -26.97 21.77 17.64
CA GLY A 65 -28.41 21.85 17.82
C GLY A 65 -29.23 22.02 16.54
N THR A 66 -28.60 22.21 15.38
CA THR A 66 -29.32 22.39 14.10
C THR A 66 -29.92 21.08 13.61
N VAL A 67 -31.13 21.17 13.05
CA VAL A 67 -31.79 20.06 12.35
C VAL A 67 -31.80 20.36 10.86
N LEU A 68 -31.13 19.50 10.08
CA LEU A 68 -31.03 19.58 8.63
C LEU A 68 -31.90 18.50 8.00
N GLN A 69 -32.52 18.81 6.87
CA GLN A 69 -33.35 17.86 6.13
C GLN A 69 -32.84 17.74 4.70
N ASP A 70 -32.82 16.52 4.19
CA ASP A 70 -32.52 16.26 2.78
C ASP A 70 -33.24 14.97 2.34
N THR A 71 -33.10 14.58 1.09
CA THR A 71 -33.84 13.47 0.50
C THR A 71 -32.91 12.53 -0.24
N LEU A 72 -32.98 11.24 0.10
CA LEU A 72 -32.33 10.15 -0.62
C LEU A 72 -33.26 9.64 -1.72
N SER A 73 -32.74 9.56 -2.93
CA SER A 73 -33.40 8.92 -4.07
C SER A 73 -32.98 7.49 -4.19
N VAL A 74 -33.91 6.55 -4.16
CA VAL A 74 -33.64 5.11 -4.39
C VAL A 74 -34.34 4.69 -5.67
N THR A 75 -33.58 4.26 -6.66
CA THR A 75 -34.10 3.86 -7.99
C THR A 75 -34.07 2.34 -8.13
N ASN A 76 -35.24 1.77 -8.48
CA ASN A 76 -35.38 0.35 -8.80
C ASN A 76 -35.74 0.19 -10.30
N PRO A 77 -34.76 -0.08 -11.18
CA PRO A 77 -35.01 -0.30 -12.60
C PRO A 77 -35.59 -1.70 -12.89
N GLY A 78 -35.52 -2.61 -11.93
CA GLY A 78 -35.95 -4.00 -12.10
C GLY A 78 -37.46 -4.18 -12.22
N PRO A 79 -37.92 -5.33 -12.71
CA PRO A 79 -39.33 -5.62 -12.98
C PRO A 79 -40.15 -6.01 -11.73
N ARG A 80 -39.48 -6.13 -10.56
CA ARG A 80 -40.15 -6.52 -9.31
C ARG A 80 -39.97 -5.46 -8.23
N PRO A 81 -40.93 -5.28 -7.33
CA PRO A 81 -40.77 -4.41 -6.17
C PRO A 81 -39.54 -4.85 -5.33
N ARG A 82 -38.85 -3.86 -4.74
CA ARG A 82 -37.64 -4.09 -3.96
C ARG A 82 -37.73 -3.37 -2.62
N THR A 83 -37.55 -4.10 -1.54
CA THR A 83 -37.45 -3.52 -0.20
C THR A 83 -35.97 -3.21 0.11
N VAL A 84 -35.70 -1.96 0.40
CA VAL A 84 -34.37 -1.43 0.73
C VAL A 84 -34.35 -1.05 2.21
N ALA A 85 -33.38 -1.54 2.95
CA ALA A 85 -33.12 -1.13 4.33
C ALA A 85 -32.14 0.05 4.35
N LEU A 86 -32.42 1.05 5.18
CA LEU A 86 -31.64 2.29 5.30
C LEU A 86 -31.06 2.42 6.70
N ARG A 87 -29.83 2.87 6.80
CA ARG A 87 -29.16 3.25 8.05
C ARG A 87 -28.14 4.35 7.83
N GLY A 88 -27.87 5.13 8.87
CA GLY A 88 -26.69 5.96 8.95
C GLY A 88 -25.44 5.12 9.27
N ALA A 89 -24.28 5.61 8.90
CA ALA A 89 -22.99 5.03 9.23
C ALA A 89 -21.94 6.14 9.36
N ASP A 90 -21.04 5.99 10.32
CA ASP A 90 -19.87 6.87 10.43
C ASP A 90 -18.82 6.46 9.40
N ALA A 91 -18.09 7.46 8.90
CA ALA A 91 -16.96 7.23 8.04
C ALA A 91 -15.67 6.99 8.85
N ASP A 92 -14.81 6.15 8.32
CA ASP A 92 -13.50 5.85 8.88
C ASP A 92 -12.46 5.66 7.77
N ASN A 93 -11.17 5.69 8.12
CA ASN A 93 -10.10 5.21 7.27
C ASN A 93 -9.70 3.80 7.70
N THR A 94 -9.48 2.92 6.73
CA THR A 94 -8.73 1.67 7.00
C THR A 94 -7.29 2.00 7.33
N GLY A 95 -6.55 1.05 7.89
CA GLY A 95 -5.11 1.24 8.16
C GLY A 95 -4.31 1.66 6.93
N SER A 96 -4.72 1.26 5.72
CA SER A 96 -4.10 1.65 4.43
C SER A 96 -4.64 2.96 3.83
N GLY A 97 -5.55 3.64 4.50
CA GLY A 97 -6.10 4.93 4.08
C GLY A 97 -7.35 4.85 3.20
N ALA A 98 -7.85 3.66 2.87
CA ALA A 98 -9.10 3.57 2.13
C ALA A 98 -10.28 4.04 3.00
N PHE A 99 -11.26 4.66 2.34
CA PHE A 99 -12.50 5.06 2.99
C PHE A 99 -13.31 3.82 3.39
N SER A 100 -13.77 3.78 4.63
CA SER A 100 -14.59 2.71 5.18
C SER A 100 -15.78 3.27 5.95
N LEU A 101 -16.76 2.42 6.24
CA LEU A 101 -17.96 2.80 6.99
C LEU A 101 -18.17 1.85 8.17
N THR A 102 -18.76 2.37 9.23
CA THR A 102 -19.19 1.55 10.38
C THR A 102 -19.98 0.34 9.89
N PRO A 103 -19.55 -0.90 10.25
CA PRO A 103 -20.20 -2.13 9.84
C PRO A 103 -21.68 -2.18 10.23
N ALA A 104 -22.48 -3.03 9.56
CA ALA A 104 -23.91 -3.16 9.83
C ALA A 104 -24.27 -3.55 11.27
N LYS A 105 -23.37 -4.29 11.93
CA LYS A 105 -23.51 -4.68 13.35
C LYS A 105 -22.89 -3.65 14.31
N GLY A 106 -22.13 -2.69 13.80
CA GLY A 106 -21.54 -1.63 14.60
C GLY A 106 -22.57 -0.57 14.95
N LYS A 107 -22.38 0.09 16.08
CA LYS A 107 -23.19 1.24 16.50
C LYS A 107 -22.48 2.51 16.03
N PRO A 108 -23.09 3.34 15.18
CA PRO A 108 -22.52 4.64 14.85
C PRO A 108 -22.61 5.58 16.07
N GLU A 109 -21.65 6.47 16.23
CA GLU A 109 -21.52 7.41 17.36
C GLU A 109 -21.47 8.86 16.92
N ASP A 110 -21.19 9.11 15.64
CA ASP A 110 -21.07 10.42 15.01
C ASP A 110 -22.19 10.63 13.97
N THR A 111 -21.91 11.20 12.83
CA THR A 111 -22.87 11.55 11.77
C THR A 111 -23.84 10.42 11.45
N GLY A 112 -23.39 9.19 11.47
CA GLY A 112 -24.26 8.02 11.25
C GLY A 112 -25.34 7.87 12.32
N ALA A 113 -25.07 8.24 13.57
CA ALA A 113 -26.04 8.23 14.66
C ALA A 113 -27.02 9.42 14.56
N TRP A 114 -26.61 10.53 13.95
CA TRP A 114 -27.40 11.76 13.83
C TRP A 114 -28.41 11.72 12.67
N ILE A 115 -28.24 10.73 11.75
CA ILE A 115 -29.16 10.52 10.61
C ILE A 115 -30.37 9.69 11.05
N THR A 116 -31.55 10.21 10.83
CA THR A 116 -32.82 9.56 11.15
C THR A 116 -33.74 9.49 9.92
N PHE A 117 -34.35 8.34 9.69
CA PHE A 117 -35.29 8.10 8.64
C PHE A 117 -36.69 7.90 9.24
N ALA A 118 -37.75 8.47 8.60
CA ALA A 118 -39.12 8.20 8.99
C ALA A 118 -39.47 6.70 8.87
N LYS A 119 -38.86 6.01 7.90
CA LYS A 119 -38.97 4.57 7.69
C LYS A 119 -37.58 3.98 7.40
N LYS A 120 -37.10 3.07 8.25
CA LYS A 120 -35.82 2.37 8.05
C LYS A 120 -35.85 1.32 6.93
N ARG A 121 -37.04 0.99 6.43
CA ARG A 121 -37.25 0.10 5.27
C ARG A 121 -38.26 0.73 4.33
N VAL A 122 -37.92 0.78 3.04
CA VAL A 122 -38.71 1.39 1.99
C VAL A 122 -38.87 0.38 0.87
N THR A 123 -40.12 0.11 0.47
CA THR A 123 -40.40 -0.72 -0.71
C THR A 123 -40.57 0.18 -1.92
N VAL A 124 -39.66 0.02 -2.88
CA VAL A 124 -39.65 0.74 -4.15
C VAL A 124 -40.34 -0.15 -5.21
N PRO A 125 -41.45 0.26 -5.81
CA PRO A 125 -42.11 -0.52 -6.85
C PRO A 125 -41.20 -0.80 -8.05
N ALA A 126 -41.61 -1.72 -8.91
CA ALA A 126 -40.90 -2.04 -10.14
C ALA A 126 -40.75 -0.81 -11.04
N ARG A 127 -39.57 -0.63 -11.63
CA ARG A 127 -39.29 0.43 -12.63
C ARG A 127 -39.62 1.85 -12.14
N THR A 128 -39.47 2.08 -10.82
CA THR A 128 -39.75 3.38 -10.21
C THR A 128 -38.57 3.88 -9.36
N ARG A 129 -38.72 5.11 -8.93
CA ARG A 129 -37.87 5.80 -7.98
C ARG A 129 -38.71 6.21 -6.76
N ALA A 130 -38.14 6.01 -5.58
CA ALA A 130 -38.69 6.49 -4.32
C ALA A 130 -37.83 7.60 -3.76
N GLU A 131 -38.45 8.68 -3.34
CA GLU A 131 -37.80 9.76 -2.59
C GLU A 131 -37.98 9.49 -1.09
N VAL A 132 -36.88 9.40 -0.36
CA VAL A 132 -36.90 9.09 1.06
C VAL A 132 -36.33 10.27 1.84
N PRO A 133 -37.15 11.06 2.49
CA PRO A 133 -36.69 12.14 3.33
C PRO A 133 -35.95 11.57 4.56
N PHE A 134 -34.93 12.26 4.95
CA PHE A 134 -34.22 12.01 6.20
C PHE A 134 -33.86 13.30 6.92
N THR A 135 -33.65 13.19 8.20
CA THR A 135 -33.21 14.29 9.06
C THR A 135 -31.80 13.99 9.57
N LEU A 136 -30.96 15.02 9.62
CA LEU A 136 -29.67 15.01 10.26
C LEU A 136 -29.73 16.01 11.40
N THR A 137 -29.72 15.52 12.64
CA THR A 137 -29.80 16.34 13.85
C THR A 137 -28.39 16.46 14.46
N VAL A 138 -27.78 17.63 14.34
CA VAL A 138 -26.50 17.93 14.96
C VAL A 138 -26.70 18.05 16.47
N PRO A 139 -26.09 17.21 17.33
CA PRO A 139 -26.25 17.35 18.77
C PRO A 139 -25.78 18.70 19.28
N ALA A 140 -26.38 19.19 20.36
CA ALA A 140 -25.95 20.44 20.99
C ALA A 140 -24.50 20.40 21.49
N GLY A 141 -23.99 19.23 21.81
CA GLY A 141 -22.60 19.02 22.22
C GLY A 141 -21.65 18.58 21.09
N ALA A 142 -22.07 18.65 19.83
CA ALA A 142 -21.21 18.31 18.70
C ALA A 142 -20.00 19.26 18.64
N LEU A 143 -18.81 18.68 18.44
CA LEU A 143 -17.60 19.47 18.28
C LEU A 143 -17.57 20.13 16.91
N PRO A 144 -16.99 21.34 16.77
CA PRO A 144 -16.77 21.97 15.48
C PRO A 144 -15.85 21.14 14.59
N GLY A 145 -16.07 21.19 13.26
CA GLY A 145 -15.23 20.54 12.27
C GLY A 145 -15.99 19.67 11.27
N ASP A 146 -15.27 18.86 10.54
CA ASP A 146 -15.83 17.94 9.56
C ASP A 146 -16.21 16.62 10.22
N HIS A 147 -17.43 16.18 10.03
CA HIS A 147 -18.00 14.95 10.52
C HIS A 147 -18.47 14.08 9.32
N PRO A 148 -17.56 13.37 8.68
CA PRO A 148 -17.91 12.55 7.52
C PRO A 148 -18.68 11.31 7.93
N GLY A 149 -19.71 11.00 7.15
CA GLY A 149 -20.55 9.82 7.34
C GLY A 149 -21.12 9.32 6.02
N ALA A 150 -22.11 8.44 6.10
CA ALA A 150 -22.84 7.97 4.93
C ALA A 150 -24.25 7.51 5.29
N ILE A 151 -25.13 7.54 4.30
CA ILE A 151 -26.34 6.76 4.27
C ILE A 151 -26.06 5.45 3.57
N VAL A 152 -26.33 4.35 4.25
CA VAL A 152 -26.15 3.00 3.71
C VAL A 152 -27.52 2.42 3.39
N ALA A 153 -27.73 2.10 2.13
CA ALA A 153 -28.90 1.43 1.60
C ALA A 153 -28.54 -0.03 1.26
N SER A 154 -29.34 -1.01 1.68
CA SER A 154 -29.06 -2.43 1.44
C SER A 154 -30.30 -3.21 1.04
N SER A 155 -30.16 -4.11 0.06
CA SER A 155 -31.22 -4.99 -0.43
C SER A 155 -30.66 -6.16 -1.22
N GLY A 156 -31.09 -7.39 -0.89
CA GLY A 156 -30.73 -8.59 -1.64
C GLY A 156 -29.23 -8.84 -1.76
N GLY A 157 -28.48 -8.64 -0.68
CA GLY A 157 -27.02 -8.81 -0.65
C GLY A 157 -26.20 -7.67 -1.30
N HIS A 158 -26.87 -6.72 -1.95
CA HIS A 158 -26.22 -5.53 -2.50
C HIS A 158 -26.35 -4.34 -1.55
N THR A 159 -25.27 -3.57 -1.42
CA THR A 159 -25.20 -2.39 -0.54
C THR A 159 -24.65 -1.21 -1.31
N VAL A 160 -25.28 -0.05 -1.14
CA VAL A 160 -24.86 1.23 -1.69
C VAL A 160 -24.65 2.20 -0.53
N GLY A 161 -23.47 2.81 -0.46
CA GLY A 161 -23.17 3.90 0.46
C GLY A 161 -23.21 5.24 -0.26
N VAL A 162 -23.98 6.19 0.24
CA VAL A 162 -23.98 7.58 -0.22
C VAL A 162 -23.33 8.44 0.84
N ARG A 163 -22.20 9.06 0.50
CA ARG A 163 -21.41 9.87 1.47
C ARG A 163 -22.21 11.09 1.92
N VAL A 164 -21.99 11.44 3.18
CA VAL A 164 -22.48 12.66 3.82
C VAL A 164 -21.25 13.44 4.31
N HIS A 165 -21.04 14.61 3.75
CA HIS A 165 -20.04 15.58 4.21
C HIS A 165 -20.77 16.59 5.09
N LEU A 166 -20.75 16.36 6.38
CA LEU A 166 -21.28 17.28 7.37
C LEU A 166 -20.14 18.16 7.92
N ARG A 167 -20.37 19.46 7.94
CA ARG A 167 -19.53 20.42 8.67
C ARG A 167 -20.32 21.02 9.82
N VAL A 168 -19.81 20.86 11.04
CA VAL A 168 -20.31 21.52 12.23
C VAL A 168 -19.59 22.85 12.37
N GLY A 169 -20.36 23.95 12.39
CA GLY A 169 -19.83 25.32 12.47
C GLY A 169 -19.08 25.58 13.77
N GLY A 170 -18.02 26.37 13.65
CA GLY A 170 -17.14 26.78 14.76
C GLY A 170 -15.66 26.77 14.36
N PRO A 171 -14.72 26.84 15.31
CA PRO A 171 -13.29 26.85 15.03
C PRO A 171 -12.83 25.58 14.32
N THR A 172 -12.09 25.73 13.23
CA THR A 172 -11.49 24.62 12.48
C THR A 172 -9.97 24.64 12.59
N LEU A 173 -9.37 23.46 12.66
CA LEU A 173 -7.92 23.25 12.69
C LEU A 173 -7.57 22.19 11.64
N SER A 174 -6.75 22.60 10.68
CA SER A 174 -6.09 21.67 9.75
C SER A 174 -4.68 21.39 10.28
N ALA A 175 -4.46 20.19 10.79
CA ALA A 175 -3.17 19.77 11.33
C ALA A 175 -2.89 18.32 10.98
N LEU A 176 -1.67 18.02 10.54
CA LEU A 176 -1.23 16.66 10.27
C LEU A 176 0.16 16.43 10.84
N THR A 177 0.49 15.15 11.12
CA THR A 177 1.84 14.73 11.48
C THR A 177 2.26 13.53 10.64
N VAL A 178 3.56 13.47 10.35
CA VAL A 178 4.25 12.33 9.72
C VAL A 178 4.98 11.58 10.82
N GLU A 179 4.66 10.32 11.01
CA GLU A 179 5.19 9.53 12.12
C GLU A 179 5.75 8.19 11.62
N ARG A 180 6.60 7.54 12.43
CA ARG A 180 7.11 6.18 12.20
C ARG A 180 7.72 5.96 10.82
N VAL A 181 8.47 6.93 10.32
CA VAL A 181 9.19 6.78 9.05
C VAL A 181 10.25 5.68 9.19
N ARG A 182 10.21 4.70 8.29
CA ARG A 182 11.16 3.58 8.24
C ARG A 182 11.50 3.25 6.80
N VAL A 183 12.75 2.90 6.58
CA VAL A 183 13.21 2.34 5.32
C VAL A 183 13.22 0.82 5.47
N ASP A 184 12.56 0.14 4.56
CA ASP A 184 12.53 -1.32 4.43
C ASP A 184 13.37 -1.66 3.19
N GLU A 185 14.64 -2.00 3.43
CA GLU A 185 15.64 -2.27 2.38
C GLU A 185 15.24 -3.50 1.55
N ASP A 186 14.84 -4.58 2.22
CA ASP A 186 14.49 -5.85 1.57
C ASP A 186 13.30 -5.71 0.63
N ALA A 187 12.35 -4.86 1.01
CA ALA A 187 11.13 -4.62 0.22
C ALA A 187 11.25 -3.41 -0.72
N GLY A 188 12.37 -2.69 -0.70
CA GLY A 188 12.60 -1.51 -1.55
C GLY A 188 11.54 -0.44 -1.36
N ARG A 189 11.28 -0.03 -0.12
CA ARG A 189 10.20 0.91 0.19
C ARG A 189 10.46 1.72 1.47
N ILE A 190 9.81 2.87 1.54
CA ILE A 190 9.73 3.71 2.75
C ILE A 190 8.33 3.58 3.30
N THR A 191 8.18 3.21 4.56
CA THR A 191 6.91 3.13 5.28
C THR A 191 6.79 4.31 6.25
N TYR A 192 5.60 4.84 6.40
CA TYR A 192 5.33 5.96 7.30
C TYR A 192 3.85 6.03 7.65
N ASP A 193 3.54 6.74 8.72
CA ASP A 193 2.17 7.05 9.09
C ASP A 193 1.87 8.52 8.86
N LEU A 194 0.65 8.78 8.37
CA LEU A 194 0.05 10.12 8.44
C LEU A 194 -1.07 10.12 9.48
N VAL A 195 -1.04 11.13 10.33
CA VAL A 195 -2.07 11.32 11.36
C VAL A 195 -2.70 12.70 11.21
N ASN A 196 -4.01 12.75 11.09
CA ASN A 196 -4.75 14.01 11.14
C ASN A 196 -4.96 14.39 12.62
N ARG A 197 -4.31 15.45 13.04
CA ARG A 197 -4.40 16.00 14.40
C ARG A 197 -5.42 17.13 14.51
N GLY A 198 -6.04 17.49 13.38
CA GLY A 198 -7.07 18.50 13.30
C GLY A 198 -8.49 17.95 13.31
N ASN A 199 -9.44 18.85 13.07
CA ASN A 199 -10.86 18.53 12.96
C ASN A 199 -11.43 18.76 11.55
N THR A 200 -10.58 18.89 10.54
CA THR A 200 -10.97 18.98 9.13
C THR A 200 -10.49 17.76 8.35
N VAL A 201 -11.23 17.36 7.33
CA VAL A 201 -10.80 16.33 6.38
C VAL A 201 -9.64 16.85 5.56
N LEU A 202 -8.57 16.08 5.44
CA LEU A 202 -7.36 16.47 4.72
C LEU A 202 -7.12 15.58 3.50
N THR A 203 -6.71 16.20 2.38
CA THR A 203 -6.14 15.52 1.21
C THR A 203 -4.65 15.82 1.15
N PRO A 204 -3.80 14.95 1.74
CA PRO A 204 -2.39 15.25 1.89
C PRO A 204 -1.64 15.21 0.55
N LYS A 205 -0.58 16.03 0.47
CA LYS A 205 0.47 15.94 -0.56
C LYS A 205 1.75 15.53 0.12
N LEU A 206 2.54 14.68 -0.51
CA LEU A 206 3.82 14.20 0.01
C LEU A 206 4.96 14.54 -0.95
N ALA A 207 6.02 15.12 -0.41
CA ALA A 207 7.34 15.20 -1.04
C ALA A 207 8.29 14.24 -0.32
N VAL A 208 9.15 13.58 -1.09
CA VAL A 208 10.16 12.63 -0.58
C VAL A 208 11.53 13.10 -1.04
N HIS A 209 12.43 13.30 -0.10
CA HIS A 209 13.82 13.63 -0.37
C HIS A 209 14.70 12.66 0.43
N ALA A 210 15.69 12.05 -0.23
CA ALA A 210 16.68 11.23 0.44
C ALA A 210 18.08 11.62 -0.06
N GLU A 211 18.97 11.88 0.89
CA GLU A 211 20.35 12.24 0.64
C GLU A 211 21.26 11.19 1.24
N GLY A 212 22.18 10.69 0.44
CA GLY A 212 23.22 9.76 0.85
C GLY A 212 24.57 10.46 1.02
N VAL A 213 25.58 9.71 1.45
CA VAL A 213 26.98 10.19 1.54
C VAL A 213 27.53 10.60 0.17
N PHE A 214 27.09 9.92 -0.88
CA PHE A 214 27.58 10.11 -2.24
C PHE A 214 26.68 11.04 -3.09
N GLY A 215 25.62 11.61 -2.52
CA GLY A 215 24.74 12.56 -3.20
C GLY A 215 23.25 12.25 -3.01
N THR A 216 22.42 12.93 -3.79
CA THR A 216 20.96 12.77 -3.72
C THR A 216 20.54 11.41 -4.26
N LEU A 217 19.84 10.64 -3.45
CA LEU A 217 19.34 9.29 -3.78
C LEU A 217 17.91 9.33 -4.32
N VAL A 218 17.06 10.20 -3.73
CA VAL A 218 15.66 10.38 -4.13
C VAL A 218 15.30 11.84 -4.01
N ASP A 219 14.70 12.40 -5.05
CA ASP A 219 14.08 13.72 -5.01
C ASP A 219 12.74 13.67 -5.76
N ARG A 220 11.63 13.57 -5.01
CA ARG A 220 10.28 13.52 -5.55
C ARG A 220 9.50 14.74 -5.06
N PRO A 221 9.04 15.59 -5.99
CA PRO A 221 8.24 16.75 -5.64
C PRO A 221 6.91 16.35 -5.00
N ALA A 222 6.28 17.30 -4.32
CA ALA A 222 5.01 17.08 -3.64
C ALA A 222 3.93 16.60 -4.62
N ARG A 223 3.37 15.42 -4.40
CA ARG A 223 2.25 14.85 -5.13
C ARG A 223 1.07 14.60 -4.21
N THR A 224 -0.14 14.73 -4.73
CA THR A 224 -1.35 14.40 -3.98
C THR A 224 -1.42 12.90 -3.74
N LEU A 225 -1.63 12.51 -2.49
CA LEU A 225 -1.85 11.13 -2.12
C LEU A 225 -3.31 10.73 -2.41
N PRO A 226 -3.59 9.49 -2.81
CA PRO A 226 -4.94 9.00 -3.06
C PRO A 226 -5.65 8.64 -1.76
N VAL A 227 -5.57 9.51 -0.77
CA VAL A 227 -6.11 9.32 0.58
C VAL A 227 -6.85 10.57 1.01
N GLU A 228 -8.05 10.38 1.50
CA GLU A 228 -8.82 11.38 2.22
C GLU A 228 -8.69 11.07 3.72
N LEU A 229 -7.85 11.84 4.42
CA LEU A 229 -7.51 11.58 5.81
C LEU A 229 -8.51 12.26 6.74
N LEU A 230 -9.36 11.45 7.36
CA LEU A 230 -10.45 11.92 8.21
C LEU A 230 -9.93 12.48 9.54
N PRO A 231 -10.69 13.35 10.22
CA PRO A 231 -10.31 13.92 11.51
C PRO A 231 -9.95 12.86 12.54
N GLY A 232 -8.84 13.04 13.25
CA GLY A 232 -8.36 12.13 14.28
C GLY A 232 -7.86 10.76 13.80
N ARG A 233 -7.82 10.51 12.49
CA ARG A 233 -7.43 9.21 11.94
C ARG A 233 -5.95 9.12 11.62
N ARG A 234 -5.46 7.87 11.67
CA ARG A 234 -4.10 7.47 11.31
C ARG A 234 -4.15 6.48 10.16
N VAL A 235 -3.28 6.66 9.17
CA VAL A 235 -3.12 5.75 8.05
C VAL A 235 -1.65 5.41 7.87
N SER A 236 -1.34 4.15 7.56
CA SER A 236 0.01 3.69 7.25
C SER A 236 0.17 3.58 5.75
N LEU A 237 1.12 4.29 5.21
CA LEU A 237 1.36 4.41 3.78
C LEU A 237 2.77 3.93 3.42
N THR A 238 2.95 3.69 2.15
CA THR A 238 4.21 3.17 1.61
C THR A 238 4.59 3.92 0.35
N GLU A 239 5.86 4.34 0.26
CA GLU A 239 6.46 4.89 -0.93
C GLU A 239 7.47 3.89 -1.51
N PRO A 240 7.34 3.48 -2.79
CA PRO A 240 8.30 2.57 -3.39
C PRO A 240 9.67 3.25 -3.56
N TRP A 241 10.72 2.51 -3.28
CA TRP A 241 12.11 2.90 -3.49
C TRP A 241 12.91 1.76 -4.11
N PRO A 242 12.62 1.40 -5.38
CA PRO A 242 13.22 0.23 -6.03
C PRO A 242 14.73 0.37 -6.26
N ASP A 243 15.22 1.61 -6.40
CA ASP A 243 16.63 1.92 -6.68
C ASP A 243 17.38 2.30 -5.39
N ALA A 244 17.05 1.65 -4.27
CA ALA A 244 17.76 1.85 -3.01
C ALA A 244 19.23 1.42 -3.17
N PRO A 245 20.21 2.19 -2.65
CA PRO A 245 21.63 1.88 -2.82
C PRO A 245 21.98 0.59 -2.06
N ALA A 246 22.88 -0.22 -2.63
CA ALA A 246 23.39 -1.42 -1.96
C ALA A 246 24.35 -1.10 -0.81
N PHE A 247 24.98 0.08 -0.84
CA PHE A 247 25.92 0.55 0.18
C PHE A 247 25.89 2.08 0.24
N ASP A 248 25.29 2.61 1.30
CA ASP A 248 25.27 4.05 1.60
C ASP A 248 24.72 4.29 3.02
N ALA A 249 24.74 5.54 3.46
CA ALA A 249 23.98 6.00 4.63
C ALA A 249 23.02 7.10 4.14
N ALA A 250 21.73 6.81 4.15
CA ALA A 250 20.70 7.71 3.62
C ALA A 250 19.94 8.42 4.74
N ASP A 251 19.81 9.74 4.60
CA ASP A 251 18.91 10.57 5.38
C ASP A 251 17.64 10.86 4.58
N VAL A 252 16.56 10.17 4.95
CA VAL A 252 15.25 10.30 4.31
C VAL A 252 14.45 11.39 4.99
N ARG A 253 13.90 12.32 4.22
CA ARG A 253 13.01 13.38 4.66
C ARG A 253 11.68 13.30 3.94
N LEU A 254 10.61 13.11 4.70
CA LEU A 254 9.25 13.14 4.20
C LEU A 254 8.60 14.46 4.63
N THR A 255 8.07 15.22 3.66
CA THR A 255 7.32 16.44 3.94
C THR A 255 5.90 16.27 3.45
N ALA A 256 4.97 16.24 4.38
CA ALA A 256 3.54 16.20 4.10
C ALA A 256 2.93 17.59 4.23
N THR A 257 2.03 17.95 3.32
CA THR A 257 1.28 19.20 3.33
C THR A 257 -0.18 18.96 2.99
N ALA A 258 -1.09 19.77 3.52
CA ALA A 258 -2.51 19.75 3.16
C ALA A 258 -3.10 21.15 3.17
N ALA A 259 -4.38 21.27 2.76
CA ALA A 259 -5.12 22.51 2.82
C ALA A 259 -5.17 23.09 4.26
N GLY A 260 -5.45 24.38 4.37
CA GLY A 260 -5.49 25.06 5.67
C GLY A 260 -4.12 25.27 6.31
N GLY A 261 -3.03 25.13 5.55
CA GLY A 261 -1.66 25.35 6.04
C GLY A 261 -1.08 24.19 6.84
N ALA A 262 -1.76 23.05 6.90
CA ALA A 262 -1.25 21.86 7.57
C ALA A 262 0.05 21.38 6.90
N ARG A 263 1.11 21.24 7.69
CA ARG A 263 2.43 20.80 7.23
C ARG A 263 3.20 20.13 8.35
N ASP A 264 3.86 19.03 8.02
CA ASP A 264 4.84 18.40 8.89
C ASP A 264 5.97 17.77 8.08
N THR A 265 7.11 17.58 8.74
CA THR A 265 8.30 16.98 8.14
C THR A 265 8.94 16.03 9.13
N ALA A 266 9.02 14.75 8.73
CA ALA A 266 9.72 13.72 9.48
C ALA A 266 11.00 13.28 8.76
N LYS A 267 11.97 12.82 9.54
CA LYS A 267 13.25 12.32 9.06
C LYS A 267 13.50 10.93 9.60
N ALA A 268 14.18 10.11 8.81
CA ALA A 268 14.71 8.82 9.23
C ALA A 268 16.06 8.59 8.56
N SER A 269 17.05 8.14 9.33
CA SER A 269 18.35 7.75 8.77
C SER A 269 18.40 6.23 8.66
N HIS A 270 18.91 5.73 7.55
CA HIS A 270 19.08 4.31 7.30
C HIS A 270 20.49 4.04 6.75
N ARG A 271 21.10 2.92 7.13
CA ARG A 271 22.41 2.48 6.63
C ARG A 271 22.24 1.21 5.83
N PHE A 272 22.55 1.31 4.56
CA PHE A 272 22.60 0.17 3.65
C PHE A 272 23.93 -0.54 3.80
N VAL A 273 23.94 -1.77 4.29
CA VAL A 273 25.14 -2.58 4.46
C VAL A 273 24.92 -3.94 3.80
N PRO A 274 25.69 -4.28 2.76
CA PRO A 274 25.58 -5.58 2.09
C PRO A 274 26.16 -6.68 2.97
N TRP A 275 25.46 -7.10 4.01
CA TRP A 275 25.91 -8.09 4.99
C TRP A 275 26.37 -9.40 4.34
N GLY A 276 25.77 -9.81 3.22
CA GLY A 276 26.22 -10.97 2.45
C GLY A 276 27.63 -10.82 1.87
N ALA A 277 27.94 -9.62 1.32
CA ALA A 277 29.30 -9.33 0.81
C ALA A 277 30.32 -9.23 1.94
N VAL A 278 29.95 -8.61 3.07
CA VAL A 278 30.80 -8.51 4.26
C VAL A 278 31.09 -9.90 4.82
N ALA A 279 30.08 -10.75 5.00
CA ALA A 279 30.25 -12.12 5.48
C ALA A 279 31.10 -12.98 4.50
N GLY A 280 30.83 -12.85 3.18
CA GLY A 280 31.60 -13.52 2.14
C GLY A 280 33.09 -13.10 2.16
N GLY A 281 33.36 -11.81 2.26
CA GLY A 281 34.73 -11.27 2.39
C GLY A 281 35.45 -11.77 3.65
N ALA A 282 34.76 -11.77 4.78
CA ALA A 282 35.31 -12.30 6.05
C ALA A 282 35.63 -13.80 5.95
N ALA A 283 34.72 -14.58 5.31
CA ALA A 283 34.95 -16.02 5.09
C ALA A 283 36.18 -16.28 4.19
N LEU A 284 36.32 -15.50 3.10
CA LEU A 284 37.50 -15.59 2.22
C LEU A 284 38.78 -15.25 2.94
N LEU A 285 38.80 -14.20 3.76
CA LEU A 285 39.97 -13.84 4.59
C LEU A 285 40.31 -14.92 5.60
N ALA A 286 39.29 -15.51 6.25
CA ALA A 286 39.51 -16.63 7.18
C ALA A 286 40.07 -17.86 6.47
N ALA A 287 39.55 -18.20 5.28
CA ALA A 287 40.08 -19.31 4.46
C ALA A 287 41.52 -19.07 4.02
N ALA A 288 41.85 -17.85 3.56
CA ALA A 288 43.19 -17.46 3.18
C ALA A 288 44.17 -17.55 4.38
N ALA A 289 43.76 -17.08 5.55
CA ALA A 289 44.56 -17.19 6.78
C ALA A 289 44.76 -18.63 7.21
N ALA A 290 43.76 -19.49 7.10
CA ALA A 290 43.86 -20.92 7.37
C ALA A 290 44.80 -21.60 6.38
N ALA A 291 44.70 -21.34 5.10
CA ALA A 291 45.57 -21.84 4.06
C ALA A 291 47.05 -21.40 4.32
N TYR A 292 47.25 -20.12 4.61
CA TYR A 292 48.60 -19.61 4.97
C TYR A 292 49.20 -20.31 6.18
N ARG A 293 48.38 -20.52 7.25
CA ARG A 293 48.83 -21.25 8.45
C ARG A 293 49.21 -22.71 8.14
N LEU A 294 48.41 -23.39 7.28
CA LEU A 294 48.68 -24.77 6.85
C LEU A 294 49.98 -24.86 6.04
N VAL A 295 50.17 -23.96 5.07
CA VAL A 295 51.41 -23.92 4.27
C VAL A 295 52.62 -23.62 5.15
N ARG A 296 52.48 -22.67 6.09
CA ARG A 296 53.57 -22.34 7.04
C ARG A 296 53.90 -23.50 7.98
N ARG A 297 52.89 -24.26 8.46
CA ARG A 297 53.13 -25.49 9.24
C ARG A 297 53.85 -26.53 8.41
N ARG A 298 53.37 -26.87 7.19
CA ARG A 298 54.03 -27.83 6.31
C ARG A 298 55.51 -27.47 6.00
N ARG A 299 55.81 -26.20 5.80
CA ARG A 299 57.19 -25.72 5.58
C ARG A 299 58.04 -25.85 6.84
N ARG A 300 57.49 -25.68 8.03
CA ARG A 300 58.20 -25.90 9.30
C ARG A 300 58.51 -27.39 9.54
N ASP A 301 57.50 -28.24 9.29
CA ASP A 301 57.62 -29.68 9.42
C ASP A 301 58.64 -30.24 8.40
N ALA A 302 58.73 -29.69 7.19
CA ALA A 302 59.69 -30.03 6.17
C ALA A 302 61.10 -29.48 6.44
N ALA A 303 61.26 -28.47 7.30
CA ALA A 303 62.52 -27.87 7.70
C ALA A 303 63.08 -28.44 9.04
N ALA A 304 62.31 -29.34 9.69
CA ALA A 304 62.79 -30.04 10.83
C ALA A 304 63.89 -31.04 10.37
N PRO A 305 65.13 -31.02 10.91
CA PRO A 305 66.14 -32.00 10.54
C PRO A 305 65.61 -33.40 10.87
N PRO A 306 65.90 -34.42 10.06
CA PRO A 306 65.62 -35.81 10.48
C PRO A 306 66.29 -36.03 11.83
N GLU A 307 65.48 -36.47 12.81
CA GLU A 307 66.01 -36.94 14.09
C GLU A 307 67.07 -37.99 13.75
N SER A 308 68.27 -37.62 14.06
CA SER A 308 69.46 -38.33 13.63
C SER A 308 69.47 -39.74 14.24
N GLU A 309 69.63 -40.76 13.39
CA GLU A 309 69.97 -42.14 13.76
C GLU A 309 71.17 -42.21 14.68
N GLU A 310 71.90 -41.09 14.90
CA GLU A 310 73.02 -40.99 15.88
C GLU A 310 72.55 -41.17 17.33
N GLN A 311 71.28 -40.92 17.70
CA GLN A 311 70.86 -41.16 19.08
C GLN A 311 70.51 -42.62 19.36
N ASP A 312 70.12 -43.38 18.37
CA ASP A 312 69.88 -44.81 18.54
C ASP A 312 71.22 -45.60 18.55
N VAL A 313 72.19 -45.19 17.74
CA VAL A 313 73.59 -45.78 17.79
C VAL A 313 74.31 -45.47 19.11
N ALA A 314 74.12 -44.29 19.70
CA ALA A 314 74.66 -43.93 21.00
C ALA A 314 73.98 -44.67 22.15
N ARG A 315 72.74 -45.06 22.03
CA ARG A 315 72.00 -45.88 23.01
C ARG A 315 72.40 -47.35 22.93
N GLU A 316 72.67 -47.85 21.74
CA GLU A 316 73.06 -49.22 21.49
C GLU A 316 74.50 -49.45 21.98
N LEU A 317 75.39 -48.49 21.81
CA LEU A 317 76.75 -48.51 22.33
C LEU A 317 76.82 -48.40 23.86
N ALA A 318 75.92 -47.73 24.51
CA ALA A 318 75.87 -47.61 25.97
C ALA A 318 75.32 -48.87 26.66
N THR A 319 74.56 -49.71 25.96
CA THR A 319 74.04 -50.98 26.48
C THR A 319 75.02 -52.16 26.28
N ALA A 320 75.98 -52.05 25.35
CA ALA A 320 76.96 -53.10 25.09
C ALA A 320 78.20 -53.05 26.01
N GLY A 321 78.33 -51.99 26.83
CA GLY A 321 79.57 -51.78 27.68
C GLY A 321 79.40 -52.25 29.12
N THR A 322 78.35 -52.94 29.54
CA THR A 322 78.19 -53.39 30.94
C THR A 322 78.00 -54.92 31.01
N GLY A 323 78.94 -55.62 30.45
CA GLY A 323 79.03 -57.08 30.61
C GLY A 323 80.46 -57.46 30.83
N GLU A 324 80.73 -57.97 32.05
CA GLU A 324 81.87 -58.72 32.48
C GLU A 324 83.00 -57.94 33.17
N VAL A 325 82.99 -57.98 34.48
CA VAL A 325 84.04 -58.57 35.33
C VAL A 325 83.46 -58.92 36.69
N ARG A 326 83.27 -60.17 36.90
CA ARG A 326 83.40 -61.09 38.04
C ARG A 326 82.72 -60.77 39.35
#